data_5d5ee05ce25ad5e4b75db1a5d340d778
#
_entry.id   5d5ee05ce25ad5e4b75db1a5d340d778
#
_cell.length_a   1.000
_cell.length_b   1.000
_cell.length_c   1.000
_cell.angle_alpha   90.00
_cell.angle_beta   90.00
_cell.angle_gamma   90.00
#
_symmetry.space_group_name_H-M   'P 1'
#
loop_
_entity.id
_entity.type
_entity.pdbx_description
1 polymer ?
#
loop_
_entity_poly.entity_id
_entity_poly.type
_entity_poly.pdbx_seq_one_letter_code
_entity_poly.pdbx_strand_id
1 'polypeptide(L)'
;MARTPEWYDFANTDYKKVEKARFNNEERILRFFAFYHSLSNYKGKLAAFLNSYMDENKKSDSNKIEYFEKLFIRTLKITNKLSRRFDSKNVAEAIMIGIASNIKTLINKDSEALDQMCENLLKLPIFTSEEMKEGLASEEKVKSRINSAIKAFSYG
;
A
#
# COMPACT_ATOMS: atom_id res chain seq x y z
N MET A 1 -12.89 -3.12 6.16
CA MET A 1 -11.93 -2.22 5.46
C MET A 1 -12.23 -2.10 3.97
N ALA A 2 -12.37 -3.18 3.22
CA ALA A 2 -12.66 -3.13 1.77
C ALA A 2 -14.02 -2.53 1.39
N ARG A 3 -14.83 -2.15 2.34
CA ARG A 3 -16.15 -1.54 2.14
C ARG A 3 -16.24 -0.09 2.61
N THR A 4 -15.11 0.53 2.96
CA THR A 4 -15.10 1.94 3.37
C THR A 4 -15.12 2.87 2.16
N PRO A 5 -15.74 4.07 2.27
CA PRO A 5 -15.70 5.06 1.20
C PRO A 5 -14.29 5.42 0.75
N GLU A 6 -13.37 5.56 1.70
CA GLU A 6 -11.96 5.86 1.43
C GLU A 6 -11.29 4.79 0.56
N TRP A 7 -11.65 3.49 0.77
CA TRP A 7 -11.13 2.42 -0.06
C TRP A 7 -11.67 2.46 -1.49
N TYR A 8 -12.97 2.70 -1.65
CA TYR A 8 -13.57 2.79 -2.99
C TYR A 8 -12.97 3.93 -3.80
N ASP A 9 -12.75 5.08 -3.16
CA ASP A 9 -12.11 6.22 -3.80
C ASP A 9 -10.66 5.88 -4.22
N PHE A 10 -9.88 5.31 -3.33
CA PHE A 10 -8.52 4.85 -3.62
C PHE A 10 -8.47 3.77 -4.71
N ALA A 11 -9.30 2.75 -4.60
CA ALA A 11 -9.29 1.60 -5.51
C ALA A 11 -9.93 1.90 -6.87
N ASN A 12 -10.55 3.08 -7.04
CA ASN A 12 -11.33 3.45 -8.22
C ASN A 12 -12.36 2.34 -8.59
N THR A 13 -13.02 1.80 -7.58
CA THR A 13 -13.91 0.66 -7.71
C THR A 13 -15.36 1.13 -7.66
N ASP A 14 -16.16 0.76 -8.66
CA ASP A 14 -17.61 1.00 -8.67
C ASP A 14 -18.30 0.09 -7.64
N TYR A 15 -19.13 0.69 -6.77
CA TYR A 15 -19.96 -0.03 -5.80
C TYR A 15 -20.77 -1.18 -6.41
N LYS A 16 -21.20 -1.05 -7.66
CA LYS A 16 -21.98 -2.06 -8.39
C LYS A 16 -21.17 -3.28 -8.84
N LYS A 17 -19.85 -3.18 -8.84
CA LYS A 17 -18.93 -4.26 -9.25
C LYS A 17 -18.23 -4.94 -8.06
N VAL A 18 -18.66 -4.64 -6.85
CA VAL A 18 -18.00 -5.04 -5.59
C VAL A 18 -17.84 -6.55 -5.45
N GLU A 19 -18.81 -7.36 -5.87
CA GLU A 19 -18.72 -8.82 -5.67
C GLU A 19 -17.62 -9.47 -6.51
N LYS A 20 -17.44 -9.07 -7.77
CA LYS A 20 -16.34 -9.56 -8.63
C LYS A 20 -14.96 -9.08 -8.17
N ALA A 21 -14.89 -7.86 -7.62
CA ALA A 21 -13.65 -7.24 -7.17
C ALA A 21 -13.30 -7.60 -5.71
N ARG A 22 -14.20 -8.23 -4.97
CA ARG A 22 -14.09 -8.45 -3.53
C ARG A 22 -12.81 -9.18 -3.13
N PHE A 23 -12.51 -10.31 -3.75
CA PHE A 23 -11.30 -11.08 -3.43
C PHE A 23 -10.03 -10.29 -3.75
N ASN A 24 -10.01 -9.57 -4.86
CA ASN A 24 -8.87 -8.74 -5.22
C ASN A 24 -8.66 -7.60 -4.22
N ASN A 25 -9.73 -6.99 -3.74
CA ASN A 25 -9.64 -5.91 -2.77
C ASN A 25 -9.21 -6.42 -1.40
N GLU A 26 -9.73 -7.56 -0.95
CA GLU A 26 -9.33 -8.18 0.31
C GLU A 26 -7.86 -8.60 0.27
N GLU A 27 -7.38 -9.17 -0.84
CA GLU A 27 -5.98 -9.50 -1.03
C GLU A 27 -5.08 -8.25 -1.01
N ARG A 28 -5.48 -7.16 -1.66
CA ARG A 28 -4.72 -5.90 -1.64
C ARG A 28 -4.56 -5.34 -0.23
N ILE A 29 -5.61 -5.41 0.58
CA ILE A 29 -5.58 -4.97 1.98
C ILE A 29 -4.69 -5.89 2.80
N LEU A 30 -4.81 -7.20 2.63
CA LEU A 30 -3.95 -8.19 3.28
C LEU A 30 -2.48 -7.95 2.94
N ARG A 31 -2.16 -7.74 1.66
CA ARG A 31 -0.81 -7.43 1.20
C ARG A 31 -0.28 -6.15 1.84
N PHE A 32 -1.10 -5.10 1.91
CA PHE A 32 -0.72 -3.85 2.56
C PHE A 32 -0.26 -4.09 4.00
N PHE A 33 -1.04 -4.78 4.82
CA PHE A 33 -0.67 -5.05 6.20
C PHE A 33 0.51 -6.00 6.33
N ALA A 34 0.56 -7.05 5.53
CA ALA A 34 1.66 -8.01 5.56
C ALA A 34 3.00 -7.35 5.21
N PHE A 35 3.05 -6.52 4.18
CA PHE A 35 4.26 -5.79 3.80
C PHE A 35 4.58 -4.64 4.76
N TYR A 36 3.56 -3.96 5.28
CA TYR A 36 3.78 -2.91 6.27
C TYR A 36 4.42 -3.44 7.55
N HIS A 37 3.95 -4.60 8.06
CA HIS A 37 4.44 -5.16 9.32
C HIS A 37 5.65 -6.08 9.16
N SER A 38 5.77 -6.81 8.05
CA SER A 38 6.65 -7.98 7.94
C SER A 38 7.46 -8.03 6.64
N LEU A 39 7.75 -6.89 6.02
CA LEU A 39 8.48 -6.83 4.74
C LEU A 39 9.80 -7.62 4.77
N SER A 40 10.52 -7.58 5.88
CA SER A 40 11.79 -8.31 6.04
C SER A 40 11.65 -9.83 5.90
N ASN A 41 10.46 -10.37 6.16
CA ASN A 41 10.16 -11.81 6.05
C ASN A 41 9.79 -12.25 4.62
N TYR A 42 9.63 -11.31 3.71
CA TYR A 42 9.29 -11.63 2.33
C TYR A 42 10.48 -12.23 1.59
N LYS A 43 10.26 -13.40 0.96
CA LYS A 43 11.29 -14.19 0.24
C LYS A 43 10.90 -14.50 -1.21
N GLY A 44 10.08 -13.65 -1.82
CA GLY A 44 9.68 -13.80 -3.23
C GLY A 44 8.55 -14.81 -3.48
N LYS A 45 7.94 -15.36 -2.43
CA LYS A 45 6.81 -16.29 -2.52
C LYS A 45 5.59 -15.69 -1.85
N LEU A 46 4.78 -14.97 -2.63
CA LEU A 46 3.68 -14.17 -2.11
C LEU A 46 2.65 -14.98 -1.32
N ALA A 47 2.18 -16.09 -1.88
CA ALA A 47 1.16 -16.92 -1.22
C ALA A 47 1.62 -17.44 0.14
N ALA A 48 2.84 -17.96 0.22
CA ALA A 48 3.42 -18.45 1.47
C ALA A 48 3.59 -17.31 2.50
N PHE A 49 4.03 -16.13 2.06
CA PHE A 49 4.18 -14.94 2.90
C PHE A 49 2.84 -14.47 3.48
N LEU A 50 1.80 -14.37 2.64
CA LEU A 50 0.48 -13.95 3.10
C LEU A 50 -0.16 -14.98 4.04
N ASN A 51 -0.01 -16.27 3.77
CA ASN A 51 -0.50 -17.33 4.65
C ASN A 51 0.17 -17.27 6.02
N SER A 52 1.49 -17.09 6.08
CA SER A 52 2.20 -16.94 7.35
C SER A 52 1.73 -15.71 8.13
N TYR A 53 1.55 -14.58 7.46
CA TYR A 53 1.03 -13.37 8.10
C TYR A 53 -0.39 -13.56 8.64
N MET A 54 -1.28 -14.22 7.89
CA MET A 54 -2.64 -14.54 8.37
C MET A 54 -2.59 -15.45 9.58
N ASP A 55 -1.76 -16.48 9.58
CA ASP A 55 -1.63 -17.41 10.71
C ASP A 55 -1.14 -16.72 11.98
N GLU A 56 -0.20 -15.81 11.87
CA GLU A 56 0.31 -15.01 12.98
C GLU A 56 -0.76 -14.07 13.56
N ASN A 57 -1.70 -13.61 12.75
CA ASN A 57 -2.70 -12.61 13.12
C ASN A 57 -4.12 -13.12 13.31
N LYS A 58 -4.39 -14.41 13.07
CA LYS A 58 -5.74 -15.00 13.17
C LYS A 58 -6.40 -14.88 14.55
N LYS A 59 -5.62 -14.71 15.61
CA LYS A 59 -6.09 -14.54 17.00
C LYS A 59 -5.95 -13.09 17.49
N SER A 60 -5.89 -12.12 16.57
CA SER A 60 -5.82 -10.71 16.95
C SER A 60 -7.07 -10.30 17.72
N ASP A 61 -6.86 -9.58 18.83
CA ASP A 61 -7.95 -9.03 19.63
C ASP A 61 -8.60 -7.80 18.94
N SER A 62 -9.72 -7.35 19.50
CA SER A 62 -10.48 -6.22 18.96
C SER A 62 -9.69 -4.91 18.96
N ASN A 63 -8.81 -4.69 19.94
CA ASN A 63 -7.96 -3.50 20.02
C ASN A 63 -6.95 -3.45 18.90
N LYS A 64 -6.34 -4.58 18.56
CA LYS A 64 -5.40 -4.70 17.45
C LYS A 64 -6.09 -4.49 16.10
N ILE A 65 -7.28 -5.05 15.93
CA ILE A 65 -8.09 -4.87 14.71
C ILE A 65 -8.48 -3.41 14.56
N GLU A 66 -8.93 -2.75 15.62
CA GLU A 66 -9.28 -1.32 15.61
C GLU A 66 -8.07 -0.44 15.24
N TYR A 67 -6.89 -0.76 15.79
CA TYR A 67 -5.65 -0.06 15.44
C TYR A 67 -5.32 -0.20 13.94
N PHE A 68 -5.44 -1.41 13.38
CA PHE A 68 -5.22 -1.65 11.96
C PHE A 68 -6.20 -0.87 11.10
N GLU A 69 -7.47 -0.87 11.47
CA GLU A 69 -8.50 -0.13 10.76
C GLU A 69 -8.24 1.38 10.75
N LYS A 70 -7.90 1.95 11.91
CA LYS A 70 -7.54 3.37 12.02
C LYS A 70 -6.31 3.73 11.19
N LEU A 71 -5.27 2.90 11.23
CA LEU A 71 -4.07 3.10 10.41
C LEU A 71 -4.42 3.08 8.91
N PHE A 72 -5.20 2.10 8.49
CA PHE A 72 -5.60 1.93 7.09
C PHE A 72 -6.41 3.12 6.58
N ILE A 73 -7.44 3.53 7.33
CA ILE A 73 -8.29 4.68 6.95
C ILE A 73 -7.47 5.97 6.88
N ARG A 74 -6.60 6.22 7.85
CA ARG A 74 -5.72 7.40 7.83
C ARG A 74 -4.77 7.38 6.62
N THR A 75 -4.20 6.23 6.32
CA THR A 75 -3.35 6.05 5.13
C THR A 75 -4.12 6.38 3.85
N LEU A 76 -5.33 5.85 3.70
CA LEU A 76 -6.19 6.11 2.55
C LEU A 76 -6.54 7.60 2.42
N LYS A 77 -6.88 8.27 3.52
CA LYS A 77 -7.19 9.71 3.51
C LYS A 77 -6.02 10.55 3.01
N ILE A 78 -4.79 10.21 3.42
CA ILE A 78 -3.59 10.90 2.92
C ILE A 78 -3.35 10.55 1.45
N THR A 79 -3.42 9.27 1.09
CA THR A 79 -3.21 8.81 -0.28
C THR A 79 -4.19 9.45 -1.25
N ASN A 80 -5.44 9.63 -0.84
CA ASN A 80 -6.50 10.25 -1.65
C ASN A 80 -6.31 11.77 -1.84
N LYS A 81 -5.40 12.41 -1.13
CA LYS A 81 -4.97 13.79 -1.41
C LYS A 81 -4.08 13.90 -2.65
N LEU A 82 -3.46 12.80 -3.09
CA LEU A 82 -2.67 12.79 -4.33
C LEU A 82 -3.57 13.12 -5.52
N SER A 83 -3.07 13.96 -6.44
CA SER A 83 -3.82 14.42 -7.61
C SER A 83 -4.03 13.33 -8.66
N ARG A 84 -3.27 12.24 -8.58
CA ARG A 84 -3.28 11.15 -9.55
C ARG A 84 -3.78 9.86 -8.95
N ARG A 85 -4.27 8.97 -9.81
CA ARG A 85 -4.55 7.56 -9.51
C ARG A 85 -3.53 6.68 -10.19
N PHE A 86 -3.37 5.46 -9.70
CA PHE A 86 -2.34 4.53 -10.16
C PHE A 86 -2.99 3.31 -10.81
N ASP A 87 -2.64 3.03 -12.06
CA ASP A 87 -3.10 1.85 -12.78
C ASP A 87 -2.42 0.58 -12.26
N SER A 88 -1.14 0.69 -11.88
CA SER A 88 -0.40 -0.42 -11.29
C SER A 88 -0.72 -0.60 -9.81
N LYS A 89 -1.26 -1.77 -9.46
CA LYS A 89 -1.49 -2.17 -8.06
C LYS A 89 -0.20 -2.22 -7.25
N ASN A 90 0.92 -2.61 -7.87
CA ASN A 90 2.23 -2.68 -7.20
C ASN A 90 2.77 -1.28 -6.86
N VAL A 91 2.55 -0.31 -7.74
CA VAL A 91 2.91 1.09 -7.47
C VAL A 91 2.04 1.66 -6.35
N ALA A 92 0.74 1.48 -6.44
CA ALA A 92 -0.21 1.93 -5.42
C ALA A 92 0.10 1.34 -4.04
N GLU A 93 0.42 0.05 -3.98
CA GLU A 93 0.82 -0.65 -2.76
C GLU A 93 2.07 -0.03 -2.12
N ALA A 94 3.12 0.20 -2.92
CA ALA A 94 4.35 0.82 -2.42
C ALA A 94 4.10 2.23 -1.87
N ILE A 95 3.29 3.03 -2.56
CA ILE A 95 2.92 4.38 -2.13
C ILE A 95 2.14 4.35 -0.83
N MET A 96 1.14 3.48 -0.70
CA MET A 96 0.37 3.34 0.53
C MET A 96 1.26 2.97 1.72
N ILE A 97 2.18 2.03 1.54
CA ILE A 97 3.09 1.61 2.61
C ILE A 97 4.06 2.73 2.96
N GLY A 98 4.58 3.45 1.98
CA GLY A 98 5.42 4.63 2.19
C GLY A 98 4.72 5.71 3.01
N ILE A 99 3.47 5.99 2.69
CA ILE A 99 2.63 6.95 3.43
C ILE A 99 2.34 6.44 4.84
N ALA A 100 1.91 5.19 4.99
CA ALA A 100 1.62 4.60 6.30
C ALA A 100 2.82 4.64 7.24
N SER A 101 4.01 4.39 6.72
CA SER A 101 5.27 4.40 7.48
C SER A 101 5.67 5.81 7.95
N ASN A 102 5.14 6.86 7.32
CA ASN A 102 5.44 8.26 7.60
C ASN A 102 4.20 9.07 8.02
N ILE A 103 3.15 8.41 8.49
CA ILE A 103 1.82 9.00 8.68
C ILE A 103 1.83 10.23 9.59
N LYS A 104 2.68 10.24 10.62
CA LYS A 104 2.75 11.34 11.59
C LYS A 104 3.24 12.64 10.97
N THR A 105 4.16 12.57 10.02
CA THR A 105 4.72 13.73 9.33
C THR A 105 3.86 14.16 8.14
N LEU A 106 3.10 13.22 7.55
CA LEU A 106 2.33 13.48 6.34
C LEU A 106 0.89 13.93 6.59
N ILE A 107 0.36 13.73 7.78
CA ILE A 107 -1.06 13.99 8.08
C ILE A 107 -1.47 15.43 7.79
N ASN A 108 -0.59 16.40 7.99
CA ASN A 108 -0.82 17.82 7.78
C ASN A 108 -0.28 18.35 6.44
N LYS A 109 0.27 17.48 5.59
CA LYS A 109 0.75 17.87 4.26
C LYS A 109 -0.43 18.11 3.31
N ASP A 110 -0.29 19.13 2.47
CA ASP A 110 -1.21 19.39 1.39
C ASP A 110 -0.95 18.49 0.17
N SER A 111 -1.83 18.56 -0.81
CA SER A 111 -1.74 17.75 -2.03
C SER A 111 -0.47 18.06 -2.83
N GLU A 112 -0.06 19.31 -2.91
CA GLU A 112 1.12 19.73 -3.67
C GLU A 112 2.40 19.12 -3.11
N ALA A 113 2.60 19.16 -1.80
CA ALA A 113 3.75 18.55 -1.14
C ALA A 113 3.77 17.02 -1.33
N LEU A 114 2.61 16.37 -1.20
CA LEU A 114 2.48 14.93 -1.41
C LEU A 114 2.73 14.53 -2.86
N ASP A 115 2.20 15.28 -3.81
CA ASP A 115 2.41 15.06 -5.25
C ASP A 115 3.89 15.18 -5.62
N GLN A 116 4.61 16.16 -5.06
CA GLN A 116 6.04 16.32 -5.29
C GLN A 116 6.85 15.12 -4.78
N MET A 117 6.54 14.62 -3.59
CA MET A 117 7.17 13.40 -3.05
C MET A 117 6.89 12.19 -3.94
N CYS A 118 5.64 12.04 -4.38
CA CYS A 118 5.23 10.96 -5.27
C CYS A 118 5.94 11.03 -6.63
N GLU A 119 6.04 12.21 -7.24
CA GLU A 119 6.76 12.41 -8.49
C GLU A 119 8.24 12.07 -8.38
N ASN A 120 8.89 12.49 -7.29
CA ASN A 120 10.28 12.14 -7.03
C ASN A 120 10.47 10.62 -6.91
N LEU A 121 9.56 9.94 -6.23
CA LEU A 121 9.56 8.49 -6.14
C LEU A 121 9.46 7.83 -7.52
N LEU A 122 8.50 8.25 -8.33
CA LEU A 122 8.21 7.61 -9.63
C LEU A 122 9.29 7.85 -10.69
N LYS A 123 10.20 8.79 -10.47
CA LYS A 123 11.39 9.01 -11.32
C LYS A 123 12.52 8.00 -11.04
N LEU A 124 12.44 7.23 -9.98
CA LEU A 124 13.46 6.23 -9.65
C LEU A 124 13.47 5.09 -10.66
N PRO A 125 14.64 4.49 -10.97
CA PRO A 125 14.78 3.43 -11.96
C PRO A 125 13.83 2.25 -11.75
N ILE A 126 13.57 1.86 -10.49
CA ILE A 126 12.70 0.71 -10.16
C ILE A 126 11.25 0.89 -10.64
N PHE A 127 10.82 2.12 -10.91
CA PHE A 127 9.47 2.44 -11.40
C PHE A 127 9.41 2.69 -12.91
N THR A 128 10.50 2.50 -13.64
CA THR A 128 10.47 2.59 -15.10
C THR A 128 9.58 1.52 -15.70
N SER A 129 9.03 1.79 -16.89
CA SER A 129 8.15 0.84 -17.57
C SER A 129 8.82 -0.52 -17.83
N GLU A 130 10.12 -0.55 -18.03
CA GLU A 130 10.90 -1.77 -18.23
C GLU A 130 11.01 -2.59 -16.94
N GLU A 131 11.37 -1.96 -15.82
CA GLU A 131 11.46 -2.61 -14.51
C GLU A 131 10.09 -3.10 -14.00
N MET A 132 9.00 -2.48 -14.45
CA MET A 132 7.63 -2.82 -14.07
C MET A 132 6.99 -3.89 -14.97
N LYS A 133 7.72 -4.50 -15.92
CA LYS A 133 7.18 -5.54 -16.81
C LYS A 133 7.23 -6.93 -16.20
N GLU A 134 8.36 -7.33 -15.64
CA GLU A 134 8.63 -8.70 -15.22
C GLU A 134 9.17 -8.78 -13.80
N GLY A 135 8.97 -9.95 -13.18
CA GLY A 135 9.53 -10.25 -11.86
C GLY A 135 8.99 -9.35 -10.75
N LEU A 136 7.78 -8.81 -10.89
CA LEU A 136 7.21 -7.85 -9.94
C LEU A 136 7.07 -8.38 -8.52
N ALA A 137 6.94 -9.70 -8.38
CA ALA A 137 6.82 -10.37 -7.08
C ALA A 137 8.17 -10.87 -6.53
N SER A 138 9.29 -10.64 -7.21
CA SER A 138 10.61 -11.02 -6.69
C SER A 138 10.92 -10.29 -5.37
N GLU A 139 11.66 -10.94 -4.49
CA GLU A 139 12.07 -10.37 -3.20
C GLU A 139 12.75 -9.00 -3.39
N GLU A 140 13.68 -8.93 -4.31
CA GLU A 140 14.47 -7.74 -4.59
C GLU A 140 13.58 -6.57 -5.05
N LYS A 141 12.72 -6.79 -6.06
CA LYS A 141 11.87 -5.74 -6.63
C LYS A 141 10.80 -5.25 -5.64
N VAL A 142 10.19 -6.16 -4.90
CA VAL A 142 9.20 -5.79 -3.87
C VAL A 142 9.85 -4.93 -2.78
N LYS A 143 10.95 -5.40 -2.22
CA LYS A 143 11.68 -4.66 -1.17
C LYS A 143 12.19 -3.31 -1.69
N SER A 144 12.72 -3.27 -2.90
CA SER A 144 13.21 -2.03 -3.51
C SER A 144 12.10 -1.00 -3.70
N ARG A 145 10.96 -1.39 -4.27
CA ARG A 145 9.82 -0.47 -4.43
C ARG A 145 9.31 0.07 -3.11
N ILE A 146 9.08 -0.80 -2.14
CA ILE A 146 8.51 -0.41 -0.84
C ILE A 146 9.49 0.45 -0.05
N ASN A 147 10.76 0.06 0.05
CA ASN A 147 11.76 0.84 0.76
C ASN A 147 12.02 2.20 0.10
N SER A 148 11.99 2.26 -1.22
CA SER A 148 12.08 3.53 -1.95
C SER A 148 10.92 4.46 -1.63
N ALA A 149 9.69 3.92 -1.54
CA ALA A 149 8.51 4.69 -1.16
C ALA A 149 8.60 5.18 0.29
N ILE A 150 8.99 4.31 1.23
CA ILE A 150 9.19 4.69 2.64
C ILE A 150 10.19 5.86 2.73
N LYS A 151 11.28 5.77 2.01
CA LYS A 151 12.31 6.81 1.98
C LYS A 151 11.80 8.11 1.35
N ALA A 152 11.13 8.05 0.20
CA ALA A 152 10.63 9.22 -0.51
C ALA A 152 9.63 10.03 0.33
N PHE A 153 8.74 9.36 1.06
CA PHE A 153 7.77 10.01 1.94
C PHE A 153 8.33 10.39 3.32
N SER A 154 9.58 10.06 3.63
CA SER A 154 10.24 10.47 4.88
C SER A 154 10.81 11.89 4.84
N TYR A 155 10.97 12.47 3.65
CA TYR A 155 11.56 13.80 3.45
C TYR A 155 10.54 14.95 3.55
N GLY A 156 9.44 14.72 4.19
CA GLY A 156 8.39 15.73 4.40
C GLY A 156 8.64 16.69 5.60
#